data_cffdcda3c6967466a14d92d00ffeafd6
#
_entry.id   cffdcda3c6967466a14d92d00ffeafd6
#
_cell.length_a   1.000
_cell.length_b   1.000
_cell.length_c   1.000
_cell.angle_alpha   90.00
_cell.angle_beta   90.00
_cell.angle_gamma   90.00
#
_symmetry.space_group_name_H-M   'P 1'
#
loop_
_entity.id
_entity.type
_entity.pdbx_description
1 polymer ?
#
loop_
_entity_poly.entity_id
_entity_poly.type
_entity_poly.pdbx_seq_one_letter_code
_entity_poly.pdbx_strand_id
1 'polypeptide(L)'
;KLQEFIDDYPNSNERQKAETDIKELRNKLSEKAYESGVLYMKMEEYKAALLAFKQVVELYYDTEFIELAHLKTIACYIKKNDFETASNYYASNRIQIEDIMMDDLVDAWFEQKRVFDRIELE
;
A
#
# COMPACT_ATOMS: atom_id res chain seq x y z
N LYS A 1 13.34 -21.95 5.43
CA LYS A 1 12.22 -21.13 5.01
C LYS A 1 10.95 -21.56 5.73
N LEU A 2 10.11 -20.62 6.08
CA LEU A 2 8.90 -20.90 6.88
C LEU A 2 7.91 -21.80 6.14
N GLN A 3 7.82 -21.67 4.82
CA GLN A 3 6.92 -22.50 4.02
C GLN A 3 7.33 -23.98 4.03
N GLU A 4 8.63 -24.23 3.94
CA GLU A 4 9.17 -25.60 4.04
C GLU A 4 8.94 -26.17 5.43
N PHE A 5 8.99 -25.33 6.46
CA PHE A 5 8.73 -25.71 7.83
C PHE A 5 7.28 -26.23 7.99
N ILE A 6 6.31 -25.56 7.36
CA ILE A 6 4.91 -26.01 7.38
C ILE A 6 4.76 -27.38 6.73
N ASP A 7 5.41 -27.60 5.60
CA ASP A 7 5.31 -28.86 4.86
C ASP A 7 5.89 -30.03 5.64
N ASP A 8 6.84 -29.79 6.54
CA ASP A 8 7.47 -30.82 7.36
C ASP A 8 6.63 -31.23 8.56
N TYR A 9 5.54 -30.52 8.87
CA TYR A 9 4.69 -30.82 10.03
C TYR A 9 3.33 -31.38 9.62
N PRO A 10 3.14 -32.71 9.72
CA PRO A 10 1.84 -33.31 9.43
C PRO A 10 0.79 -33.06 10.50
N ASN A 11 1.21 -32.69 11.73
CA ASN A 11 0.30 -32.44 12.84
C ASN A 11 -0.43 -31.11 12.62
N SER A 12 -1.76 -31.12 12.67
CA SER A 12 -2.59 -29.95 12.39
C SER A 12 -2.35 -28.79 13.37
N ASN A 13 -2.06 -29.07 14.64
CA ASN A 13 -1.82 -28.03 15.63
C ASN A 13 -0.49 -27.32 15.37
N GLU A 14 0.56 -28.09 15.06
CA GLU A 14 1.86 -27.51 14.73
C GLU A 14 1.82 -26.75 13.42
N ARG A 15 1.04 -27.27 12.46
CA ARG A 15 0.83 -26.61 11.17
C ARG A 15 0.16 -25.26 11.36
N GLN A 16 -0.90 -25.21 12.16
CA GLN A 16 -1.63 -23.98 12.43
C GLN A 16 -0.72 -22.96 13.12
N LYS A 17 0.10 -23.41 14.06
CA LYS A 17 1.06 -22.51 14.73
C LYS A 17 2.06 -21.94 13.75
N ALA A 18 2.60 -22.79 12.86
CA ALA A 18 3.56 -22.34 11.85
C ALA A 18 2.93 -21.33 10.89
N GLU A 19 1.69 -21.59 10.47
CA GLU A 19 0.94 -20.68 9.60
C GLU A 19 0.72 -19.32 10.29
N THR A 20 0.38 -19.33 11.58
CA THR A 20 0.20 -18.12 12.37
C THR A 20 1.51 -17.34 12.49
N ASP A 21 2.61 -18.04 12.75
CA ASP A 21 3.93 -17.42 12.86
C ASP A 21 4.36 -16.75 11.55
N ILE A 22 4.08 -17.41 10.41
CA ILE A 22 4.37 -16.84 9.09
C ILE A 22 3.55 -15.57 8.88
N LYS A 23 2.26 -15.63 9.22
CA LYS A 23 1.37 -14.47 9.05
C LYS A 23 1.85 -13.29 9.89
N GLU A 24 2.22 -13.54 11.14
CA GLU A 24 2.74 -12.49 12.02
C GLU A 24 4.03 -11.88 11.48
N LEU A 25 4.94 -12.73 10.99
CA LEU A 25 6.19 -12.25 10.41
C LEU A 25 5.93 -11.40 9.18
N ARG A 26 5.05 -11.86 8.29
CA ARG A 26 4.71 -11.11 7.08
C ARG A 26 4.07 -9.77 7.43
N ASN A 27 3.20 -9.74 8.44
CA ASN A 27 2.60 -8.48 8.89
C ASN A 27 3.65 -7.51 9.42
N LYS A 28 4.63 -8.00 10.18
CA LYS A 28 5.70 -7.14 10.69
C LYS A 28 6.58 -6.59 9.58
N LEU A 29 6.92 -7.42 8.59
CA LEU A 29 7.71 -6.98 7.44
C LEU A 29 6.95 -5.97 6.59
N SER A 30 5.66 -6.19 6.41
CA SER A 30 4.79 -5.29 5.68
C SER A 30 4.66 -3.95 6.39
N GLU A 31 4.46 -3.98 7.70
CA GLU A 31 4.40 -2.77 8.53
C GLU A 31 5.68 -1.95 8.39
N LYS A 32 6.83 -2.62 8.46
CA LYS A 32 8.11 -1.95 8.33
C LYS A 32 8.27 -1.29 6.97
N ALA A 33 7.90 -1.99 5.90
CA ALA A 33 7.94 -1.43 4.55
C ALA A 33 6.99 -0.24 4.40
N TYR A 34 5.78 -0.37 4.94
CA TYR A 34 4.79 0.70 4.92
C TYR A 34 5.30 1.94 5.66
N GLU A 35 5.82 1.76 6.87
CA GLU A 35 6.34 2.85 7.67
C GLU A 35 7.53 3.54 7.00
N SER A 36 8.38 2.77 6.32
CA SER A 36 9.48 3.34 5.54
C SER A 36 8.95 4.24 4.43
N GLY A 37 7.88 3.79 3.75
CA GLY A 37 7.24 4.59 2.72
C GLY A 37 6.68 5.89 3.27
N VAL A 38 6.00 5.84 4.43
CA VAL A 38 5.45 7.03 5.07
C VAL A 38 6.57 8.01 5.45
N LEU A 39 7.68 7.48 5.97
CA LEU A 39 8.83 8.31 6.32
C LEU A 39 9.40 9.02 5.09
N TYR A 40 9.57 8.29 3.98
CA TYR A 40 10.05 8.89 2.74
C TYR A 40 9.09 9.96 2.21
N MET A 41 7.79 9.76 2.37
CA MET A 41 6.81 10.80 2.01
C MET A 41 7.02 12.08 2.81
N LYS A 42 7.26 11.94 4.12
CA LYS A 42 7.53 13.09 4.99
C LYS A 42 8.79 13.83 4.59
N MET A 43 9.76 13.09 4.05
CA MET A 43 11.02 13.66 3.55
C MET A 43 10.89 14.19 2.12
N GLU A 44 9.70 14.08 1.53
CA GLU A 44 9.43 14.45 0.15
C GLU A 44 10.23 13.63 -0.86
N GLU A 45 10.69 12.45 -0.44
CA GLU A 45 11.36 11.49 -1.30
C GLU A 45 10.33 10.53 -1.89
N TYR A 46 9.50 11.05 -2.79
CA TYR A 46 8.33 10.31 -3.30
C TYR A 46 8.71 9.08 -4.11
N LYS A 47 9.82 9.13 -4.84
CA LYS A 47 10.30 7.99 -5.61
C LYS A 47 10.64 6.81 -4.70
N ALA A 48 11.34 7.09 -3.60
CA ALA A 48 11.68 6.07 -2.60
C ALA A 48 10.42 5.57 -1.88
N ALA A 49 9.49 6.47 -1.58
CA ALA A 49 8.21 6.11 -0.95
C ALA A 49 7.43 5.15 -1.85
N LEU A 50 7.36 5.44 -3.15
CA LEU A 50 6.66 4.59 -4.11
C LEU A 50 7.28 3.19 -4.18
N LEU A 51 8.59 3.07 -4.09
CA LEU A 51 9.26 1.77 -4.06
C LEU A 51 8.89 0.98 -2.82
N ALA A 52 8.83 1.64 -1.66
CA ALA A 52 8.46 0.99 -0.41
C ALA A 52 7.01 0.49 -0.44
N PHE A 53 6.08 1.31 -0.91
CA PHE A 53 4.67 0.92 -1.02
C PHE A 53 4.47 -0.18 -2.07
N LYS A 54 5.20 -0.12 -3.17
CA LYS A 54 5.18 -1.17 -4.18
C LYS A 54 5.60 -2.51 -3.59
N GLN A 55 6.59 -2.51 -2.70
CA GLN A 55 7.03 -3.70 -2.00
C GLN A 55 5.89 -4.33 -1.19
N VAL A 56 5.11 -3.49 -0.48
CA VAL A 56 3.94 -3.97 0.26
C VAL A 56 2.93 -4.62 -0.69
N VAL A 57 2.62 -3.96 -1.80
CA VAL A 57 1.63 -4.44 -2.76
C VAL A 57 2.06 -5.74 -3.42
N GLU A 58 3.32 -5.88 -3.78
CA GLU A 58 3.81 -7.05 -4.51
C GLU A 58 4.17 -8.23 -3.61
N LEU A 59 4.83 -7.96 -2.47
CA LEU A 59 5.35 -9.02 -1.60
C LEU A 59 4.41 -9.34 -0.44
N TYR A 60 3.67 -8.36 0.05
CA TYR A 60 2.84 -8.52 1.24
C TYR A 60 1.37 -8.24 0.97
N TYR A 61 0.91 -8.68 -0.21
CA TYR A 61 -0.46 -8.46 -0.68
C TYR A 61 -1.53 -9.06 0.21
N ASP A 62 -1.17 -10.04 1.03
CA ASP A 62 -2.08 -10.74 1.95
C ASP A 62 -2.08 -10.14 3.37
N THR A 63 -1.43 -9.00 3.57
CA THR A 63 -1.38 -8.34 4.87
C THR A 63 -2.40 -7.21 4.94
N GLU A 64 -2.65 -6.73 6.16
CA GLU A 64 -3.58 -5.63 6.39
C GLU A 64 -3.10 -4.29 5.83
N PHE A 65 -1.83 -4.20 5.43
CA PHE A 65 -1.24 -2.96 4.93
C PHE A 65 -1.40 -2.75 3.43
N ILE A 66 -1.93 -3.76 2.69
CA ILE A 66 -2.04 -3.63 1.24
C ILE A 66 -2.94 -2.48 0.84
N GLU A 67 -4.05 -2.33 1.52
CA GLU A 67 -5.01 -1.28 1.22
C GLU A 67 -4.42 0.09 1.47
N LEU A 68 -3.78 0.25 2.62
CA LEU A 68 -3.11 1.51 2.97
C LEU A 68 -1.98 1.82 1.99
N ALA A 69 -1.27 0.79 1.51
CA ALA A 69 -0.19 0.99 0.53
C ALA A 69 -0.73 1.49 -0.81
N HIS A 70 -1.86 0.96 -1.26
CA HIS A 70 -2.50 1.45 -2.49
C HIS A 70 -2.83 2.94 -2.37
N LEU A 71 -3.34 3.34 -1.21
CA LEU A 71 -3.72 4.71 -0.99
C LEU A 71 -2.56 5.66 -0.91
N LYS A 72 -1.54 5.26 -0.17
CA LYS A 72 -0.33 6.06 -0.05
C LYS A 72 0.36 6.19 -1.41
N THR A 73 0.26 5.16 -2.26
CA THR A 73 0.77 5.23 -3.62
C THR A 73 0.06 6.32 -4.41
N ILE A 74 -1.26 6.36 -4.33
CA ILE A 74 -2.05 7.41 -4.99
C ILE A 74 -1.67 8.77 -4.40
N ALA A 75 -1.56 8.87 -3.08
CA ALA A 75 -1.17 10.11 -2.42
C ALA A 75 0.20 10.62 -2.89
N CYS A 76 1.16 9.70 -3.10
CA CYS A 76 2.47 10.06 -3.62
C CYS A 76 2.38 10.69 -5.00
N TYR A 77 1.60 10.08 -5.90
CA TYR A 77 1.42 10.63 -7.24
C TYR A 77 0.76 12.01 -7.20
N ILE A 78 -0.23 12.18 -6.32
CA ILE A 78 -0.88 13.48 -6.14
C ILE A 78 0.12 14.53 -5.65
N LYS A 79 0.95 14.17 -4.68
CA LYS A 79 1.97 15.09 -4.15
C LYS A 79 3.00 15.47 -5.20
N LYS A 80 3.25 14.59 -6.16
CA LYS A 80 4.12 14.87 -7.30
C LYS A 80 3.42 15.65 -8.40
N ASN A 81 2.13 15.93 -8.23
CA ASN A 81 1.27 16.56 -9.24
C ASN A 81 1.11 15.68 -10.50
N ASP A 82 1.30 14.38 -10.36
CA ASP A 82 1.12 13.42 -11.44
C ASP A 82 -0.26 12.80 -11.36
N PHE A 83 -1.28 13.61 -11.67
CA PHE A 83 -2.68 13.20 -11.53
C PHE A 83 -3.07 12.13 -12.53
N GLU A 84 -2.45 12.11 -13.70
CA GLU A 84 -2.72 11.10 -14.72
C GLU A 84 -2.35 9.70 -14.21
N THR A 85 -1.14 9.57 -13.67
CA THR A 85 -0.68 8.30 -13.10
C THR A 85 -1.52 7.89 -11.89
N ALA A 86 -1.88 8.86 -11.04
CA ALA A 86 -2.75 8.60 -9.89
C ALA A 86 -4.10 8.04 -10.33
N SER A 87 -4.72 8.65 -11.34
CA SER A 87 -5.99 8.19 -11.89
C SER A 87 -5.88 6.78 -12.49
N ASN A 88 -4.83 6.53 -13.26
CA ASN A 88 -4.60 5.24 -13.87
C ASN A 88 -4.38 4.16 -12.82
N TYR A 89 -3.63 4.47 -11.80
CA TYR A 89 -3.39 3.54 -10.70
C TYR A 89 -4.68 3.21 -9.96
N TYR A 90 -5.49 4.22 -9.66
CA TYR A 90 -6.78 4.03 -9.00
C TYR A 90 -7.68 3.13 -9.85
N ALA A 91 -7.77 3.41 -11.15
CA ALA A 91 -8.61 2.62 -12.05
C ALA A 91 -8.17 1.16 -12.13
N SER A 92 -6.85 0.92 -12.15
CA SER A 92 -6.30 -0.44 -12.23
C SER A 92 -6.49 -1.24 -10.95
N ASN A 93 -6.58 -0.57 -9.79
CA ASN A 93 -6.65 -1.23 -8.49
C ASN A 93 -7.97 -0.96 -7.77
N ARG A 94 -8.97 -0.54 -8.50
CA ARG A 94 -10.24 -0.08 -7.96
C ARG A 94 -10.91 -1.09 -7.03
N ILE A 95 -10.90 -2.37 -7.40
CA ILE A 95 -11.58 -3.41 -6.62
C ILE A 95 -10.95 -3.54 -5.23
N GLN A 96 -9.61 -3.49 -5.15
CA GLN A 96 -8.91 -3.58 -3.88
C GLN A 96 -9.08 -2.32 -3.02
N ILE A 97 -9.28 -1.17 -3.66
CA ILE A 97 -9.37 0.11 -2.98
C ILE A 97 -10.79 0.40 -2.49
N GLU A 98 -11.82 -0.03 -3.23
CA GLU A 98 -13.21 0.26 -2.89
C GLU A 98 -13.70 -0.35 -1.58
N ASP A 99 -13.13 -1.47 -1.17
CA ASP A 99 -13.52 -2.12 0.09
C ASP A 99 -13.05 -1.34 1.31
N ILE A 100 -12.22 -0.34 1.10
CA ILE A 100 -11.73 0.51 2.16
C ILE A 100 -12.50 1.81 2.06
N MET A 101 -13.13 2.22 3.08
CA MET A 101 -13.84 3.50 3.15
C MET A 101 -12.91 4.65 2.82
N MET A 102 -12.70 4.85 1.52
CA MET A 102 -11.72 5.81 1.02
C MET A 102 -12.36 7.05 0.45
N ASP A 103 -13.65 7.17 0.66
CA ASP A 103 -14.39 8.34 0.20
C ASP A 103 -13.66 9.62 0.61
N ASP A 104 -13.17 9.67 1.86
CA ASP A 104 -12.48 10.85 2.37
C ASP A 104 -11.18 11.13 1.62
N LEU A 105 -10.42 10.08 1.27
CA LEU A 105 -9.16 10.27 0.55
C LEU A 105 -9.39 10.57 -0.92
N VAL A 106 -10.38 9.92 -1.53
CA VAL A 106 -10.77 10.20 -2.92
C VAL A 106 -11.29 11.62 -3.03
N ASP A 107 -12.11 12.06 -2.09
CA ASP A 107 -12.61 13.42 -2.05
C ASP A 107 -11.47 14.44 -1.89
N ALA A 108 -10.51 14.15 -1.01
CA ALA A 108 -9.33 14.99 -0.83
C ALA A 108 -8.50 15.05 -2.11
N TRP A 109 -8.38 13.92 -2.83
CA TRP A 109 -7.66 13.87 -4.10
C TRP A 109 -8.33 14.75 -5.16
N PHE A 110 -9.65 14.62 -5.31
CA PHE A 110 -10.39 15.42 -6.28
C PHE A 110 -10.33 16.92 -5.94
N GLU A 111 -10.36 17.25 -4.66
CA GLU A 111 -10.26 18.63 -4.20
C GLU A 111 -8.88 19.21 -4.54
N GLN A 112 -7.82 18.45 -4.29
CA GLN A 112 -6.46 18.88 -4.58
C GLN A 112 -6.25 19.04 -6.08
N LYS A 113 -6.76 18.11 -6.87
CA LYS A 113 -6.70 18.20 -8.33
C LYS A 113 -7.41 19.43 -8.84
N ARG A 114 -8.58 19.72 -8.27
CA ARG A 114 -9.37 20.90 -8.65
C ARG A 114 -8.63 22.19 -8.38
N VAL A 115 -7.99 22.29 -7.23
CA VAL A 115 -7.15 23.44 -6.87
C VAL A 115 -5.97 23.56 -7.83
N PHE A 116 -5.29 22.46 -8.13
CA PHE A 116 -4.17 22.43 -9.05
C PHE A 116 -4.57 22.89 -10.45
N ASP A 117 -5.68 22.35 -10.98
CA ASP A 117 -6.19 22.74 -12.30
C ASP A 117 -6.54 24.24 -12.35
N ARG A 118 -7.08 24.77 -11.26
CA ARG A 118 -7.42 26.17 -11.16
C ARG A 118 -6.16 27.06 -11.22
N ILE A 119 -5.11 26.63 -10.53
CA ILE A 119 -3.83 27.38 -10.53
C ILE A 119 -3.23 27.38 -11.94
N GLU A 120 -3.26 26.26 -12.64
CA GLU A 120 -2.72 26.18 -14.00
C GLU A 120 -3.49 27.05 -14.99
N LEU A 121 -4.78 27.24 -14.77
CA LEU A 121 -5.61 28.06 -15.65
C LEU A 121 -5.43 29.56 -15.41
N GLU A 122 -4.90 29.93 -14.27
CA GLU A 122 -4.59 31.32 -13.95
C GLU A 122 -3.19 31.70 -14.42
#